data_ee83cbf7b7e3c9e0552170b971ea62ab
#
_entry.id   ee83cbf7b7e3c9e0552170b971ea62ab
#
_cell.length_a   1.000
_cell.length_b   1.000
_cell.length_c   1.000
_cell.angle_alpha   90.00
_cell.angle_beta   90.00
_cell.angle_gamma   90.00
#
_symmetry.space_group_name_H-M   'P 1'
#
loop_
_entity.id
_entity.type
_entity.pdbx_description
1 polymer ?
#
loop_
_entity_poly.entity_id
_entity_poly.type
_entity_poly.pdbx_seq_one_letter_code
_entity_poly.pdbx_strand_id
1 'polypeptide(L)'
;MEVYLDNSATTRAYECVRDIVGKVMCEDYGNPSSMHKKGVDAEAYVREAKETLAKILKVQEKELYFTSGGTESDNLALIGGARANHRAGKHLITSSIEHPAILNTMRYLEEEEGYRVTYLPVDEYGRIRLDALKEALCDETILVSVMYVNNEVGSVQPIAEASAIVKAYNKNILFHVDAVQGFGKYKIYPKKMGIDMLSVSGHKIHGPKGIGFIYINEKAKVKPIIFGGEQQKNMRSGTENVPGIAGIGLAAKTIYTDLDEKVAHMRALKQHFIEGVQKIDQIGRAHV
;
A
#
# COMPACT_ATOMS: atom_id res chain seq x y z
N MET A 1 -3.91 -1.94 -33.66
CA MET A 1 -4.17 -2.50 -32.31
C MET A 1 -3.37 -1.65 -31.33
N GLU A 2 -4.03 -1.09 -30.31
CA GLU A 2 -3.35 -0.37 -29.22
C GLU A 2 -2.86 -1.38 -28.17
N VAL A 3 -1.61 -1.28 -27.76
CA VAL A 3 -1.02 -2.14 -26.73
C VAL A 3 -0.44 -1.24 -25.62
N TYR A 4 -1.00 -1.34 -24.41
CA TYR A 4 -0.55 -0.59 -23.24
C TYR A 4 0.34 -1.46 -22.37
N LEU A 5 1.64 -1.10 -22.27
CA LEU A 5 2.65 -1.87 -21.53
C LEU A 5 3.08 -1.23 -20.20
N ASP A 6 2.61 -0.01 -19.91
CA ASP A 6 3.00 0.74 -18.70
C ASP A 6 2.01 0.51 -17.52
N ASN A 7 1.71 -0.76 -17.21
CA ASN A 7 0.82 -1.11 -16.11
C ASN A 7 1.43 -0.84 -14.71
N SER A 8 2.71 -0.52 -14.62
CA SER A 8 3.34 -0.05 -13.38
C SER A 8 2.94 1.39 -13.04
N ALA A 9 2.71 2.25 -14.04
CA ALA A 9 2.23 3.61 -13.83
C ALA A 9 0.75 3.65 -13.44
N THR A 10 -0.10 2.90 -14.14
CA THR A 10 -1.54 2.74 -13.84
C THR A 10 -2.11 1.56 -14.61
N THR A 11 -3.26 1.06 -14.19
CA THR A 11 -3.97 0.00 -14.92
C THR A 11 -5.33 0.49 -15.42
N ARG A 12 -5.80 -0.10 -16.54
CA ARG A 12 -7.18 0.07 -16.98
C ARG A 12 -8.10 -0.65 -15.97
N ALA A 13 -9.16 0.02 -15.53
CA ALA A 13 -10.16 -0.62 -14.68
C ALA A 13 -10.86 -1.77 -15.40
N TYR A 14 -11.22 -2.82 -14.66
CA TYR A 14 -12.07 -3.88 -15.20
C TYR A 14 -13.46 -3.35 -15.56
N GLU A 15 -14.11 -3.95 -16.55
CA GLU A 15 -15.47 -3.53 -16.94
C GLU A 15 -16.47 -3.69 -15.80
N CYS A 16 -16.40 -4.78 -15.06
CA CYS A 16 -17.24 -4.98 -13.87
C CYS A 16 -17.01 -3.91 -12.79
N VAL A 17 -15.79 -3.37 -12.68
CA VAL A 17 -15.46 -2.27 -11.78
C VAL A 17 -16.07 -0.97 -12.27
N ARG A 18 -16.01 -0.68 -13.59
CA ARG A 18 -16.72 0.47 -14.18
C ARG A 18 -18.20 0.42 -13.86
N ASP A 19 -18.81 -0.75 -14.05
CA ASP A 19 -20.26 -0.94 -13.92
C ASP A 19 -20.71 -0.77 -12.45
N ILE A 20 -20.00 -1.36 -11.49
CA ILE A 20 -20.33 -1.18 -10.07
C ILE A 20 -20.14 0.27 -9.61
N VAL A 21 -19.06 0.95 -10.06
CA VAL A 21 -18.81 2.36 -9.73
C VAL A 21 -19.96 3.23 -10.28
N GLY A 22 -20.36 3.03 -11.55
CA GLY A 22 -21.48 3.75 -12.14
C GLY A 22 -22.79 3.52 -11.41
N LYS A 23 -23.11 2.27 -11.09
CA LYS A 23 -24.30 1.90 -10.32
C LYS A 23 -24.34 2.60 -8.96
N VAL A 24 -23.27 2.49 -8.18
CA VAL A 24 -23.20 3.08 -6.82
C VAL A 24 -23.21 4.61 -6.87
N MET A 25 -22.67 5.22 -7.93
CA MET A 25 -22.67 6.67 -8.10
C MET A 25 -24.07 7.22 -8.47
N CYS A 26 -24.84 6.51 -9.28
CA CYS A 26 -26.09 7.03 -9.87
C CYS A 26 -27.35 6.43 -9.28
N GLU A 27 -27.33 5.16 -8.85
CA GLU A 27 -28.50 4.44 -8.37
C GLU A 27 -28.50 4.29 -6.84
N ASP A 28 -27.38 3.80 -6.26
CA ASP A 28 -27.22 3.52 -4.83
C ASP A 28 -26.38 4.61 -4.13
N TYR A 29 -26.58 5.88 -4.49
CA TYR A 29 -25.81 7.06 -4.13
C TYR A 29 -25.95 7.52 -2.67
N GLY A 30 -26.38 6.65 -1.75
CA GLY A 30 -26.59 6.99 -0.34
C GLY A 30 -25.31 7.36 0.41
N ASN A 31 -25.46 8.13 1.47
CA ASN A 31 -24.37 8.38 2.42
C ASN A 31 -24.41 7.30 3.52
N PRO A 32 -23.34 6.52 3.75
CA PRO A 32 -23.30 5.46 4.75
C PRO A 32 -23.63 5.94 6.19
N SER A 33 -23.39 7.22 6.47
CA SER A 33 -23.72 7.81 7.80
C SER A 33 -25.20 8.10 8.00
N SER A 34 -26.04 7.94 6.97
CA SER A 34 -27.48 8.23 7.06
C SER A 34 -28.26 7.02 7.55
N MET A 35 -29.19 7.23 8.49
CA MET A 35 -29.97 6.16 9.15
C MET A 35 -31.18 5.67 8.33
N HIS A 36 -31.37 6.16 7.10
CA HIS A 36 -32.45 5.70 6.22
C HIS A 36 -31.95 4.64 5.22
N LYS A 37 -32.90 4.01 4.51
CA LYS A 37 -32.61 2.88 3.61
C LYS A 37 -31.43 3.12 2.64
N LYS A 38 -31.38 4.28 1.98
CA LYS A 38 -30.27 4.60 1.06
C LYS A 38 -28.90 4.63 1.77
N GLY A 39 -28.84 5.05 3.02
CA GLY A 39 -27.60 4.99 3.81
C GLY A 39 -27.18 3.55 4.12
N VAL A 40 -28.15 2.70 4.50
CA VAL A 40 -27.91 1.28 4.76
C VAL A 40 -27.45 0.55 3.50
N ASP A 41 -28.06 0.84 2.36
CA ASP A 41 -27.65 0.27 1.05
C ASP A 41 -26.19 0.67 0.70
N ALA A 42 -25.84 1.95 0.94
CA ALA A 42 -24.47 2.44 0.72
C ALA A 42 -23.46 1.81 1.70
N GLU A 43 -23.81 1.66 2.99
CA GLU A 43 -22.96 1.03 3.99
C GLU A 43 -22.67 -0.44 3.64
N ALA A 44 -23.62 -1.14 3.01
CA ALA A 44 -23.42 -2.52 2.58
C ALA A 44 -22.24 -2.67 1.61
N TYR A 45 -22.03 -1.73 0.69
CA TYR A 45 -20.86 -1.73 -0.21
C TYR A 45 -19.55 -1.53 0.54
N VAL A 46 -19.52 -0.63 1.52
CA VAL A 46 -18.34 -0.39 2.36
C VAL A 46 -17.98 -1.64 3.15
N ARG A 47 -18.97 -2.30 3.73
CA ARG A 47 -18.78 -3.54 4.48
C ARG A 47 -18.29 -4.68 3.58
N GLU A 48 -18.95 -4.93 2.43
CA GLU A 48 -18.52 -5.98 1.50
C GLU A 48 -17.08 -5.80 1.03
N ALA A 49 -16.67 -4.56 0.75
CA ALA A 49 -15.31 -4.25 0.37
C ALA A 49 -14.32 -4.55 1.52
N LYS A 50 -14.65 -4.15 2.78
CA LYS A 50 -13.81 -4.47 3.96
C LYS A 50 -13.70 -5.96 4.20
N GLU A 51 -14.81 -6.70 4.16
CA GLU A 51 -14.84 -8.16 4.30
C GLU A 51 -13.93 -8.83 3.25
N THR A 52 -14.03 -8.40 1.99
CA THR A 52 -13.22 -8.92 0.89
C THR A 52 -11.73 -8.68 1.12
N LEU A 53 -11.34 -7.44 1.43
CA LEU A 53 -9.94 -7.07 1.68
C LEU A 53 -9.38 -7.74 2.93
N ALA A 54 -10.17 -7.81 4.00
CA ALA A 54 -9.80 -8.50 5.25
C ALA A 54 -9.54 -9.98 5.02
N LYS A 55 -10.38 -10.65 4.24
CA LYS A 55 -10.20 -12.06 3.85
C LYS A 55 -8.93 -12.28 3.03
N ILE A 56 -8.64 -11.39 2.07
CA ILE A 56 -7.44 -11.46 1.22
C ILE A 56 -6.17 -11.33 2.09
N LEU A 57 -6.12 -10.33 2.96
CA LEU A 57 -4.96 -10.03 3.81
C LEU A 57 -4.88 -10.91 5.07
N LYS A 58 -5.94 -11.67 5.40
CA LYS A 58 -6.11 -12.42 6.66
C LYS A 58 -5.99 -11.54 7.90
N VAL A 59 -6.70 -10.41 7.87
CA VAL A 59 -6.76 -9.41 8.95
C VAL A 59 -8.21 -9.16 9.37
N GLN A 60 -8.45 -8.29 10.35
CA GLN A 60 -9.80 -7.90 10.76
C GLN A 60 -10.26 -6.66 9.97
N GLU A 61 -11.54 -6.58 9.66
CA GLU A 61 -12.15 -5.44 8.95
C GLU A 61 -11.90 -4.10 9.65
N LYS A 62 -11.91 -4.11 10.99
CA LYS A 62 -11.64 -2.91 11.81
C LYS A 62 -10.22 -2.35 11.67
N GLU A 63 -9.29 -3.13 11.09
CA GLU A 63 -7.90 -2.74 10.82
C GLU A 63 -7.73 -2.11 9.42
N LEU A 64 -8.82 -1.99 8.63
CA LEU A 64 -8.79 -1.45 7.28
C LEU A 64 -9.46 -0.06 7.23
N TYR A 65 -8.75 0.89 6.64
CA TYR A 65 -9.22 2.26 6.45
C TYR A 65 -9.06 2.67 4.99
N PHE A 66 -10.11 3.19 4.37
CA PHE A 66 -10.07 3.68 2.99
C PHE A 66 -9.47 5.07 2.93
N THR A 67 -8.67 5.30 1.91
CA THR A 67 -7.96 6.56 1.62
C THR A 67 -8.19 6.96 0.16
N SER A 68 -7.67 8.10 -0.26
CA SER A 68 -7.73 8.51 -1.67
C SER A 68 -6.71 7.79 -2.57
N GLY A 69 -5.80 7.00 -2.01
CA GLY A 69 -4.76 6.28 -2.76
C GLY A 69 -3.53 5.98 -1.94
N GLY A 70 -2.48 5.46 -2.58
CA GLY A 70 -1.22 5.11 -1.94
C GLY A 70 -0.59 6.28 -1.22
N THR A 71 -0.52 7.45 -1.85
CA THR A 71 0.10 8.65 -1.26
C THR A 71 -0.55 9.06 0.07
N GLU A 72 -1.89 9.07 0.16
CA GLU A 72 -2.56 9.36 1.43
C GLU A 72 -2.30 8.26 2.47
N SER A 73 -2.31 7.00 2.05
CA SER A 73 -2.02 5.86 2.92
C SER A 73 -0.61 5.94 3.51
N ASP A 74 0.39 6.25 2.68
CA ASP A 74 1.78 6.40 3.09
C ASP A 74 1.96 7.58 4.05
N ASN A 75 1.36 8.73 3.73
CA ASN A 75 1.39 9.91 4.60
C ASN A 75 0.75 9.62 5.96
N LEU A 76 -0.40 8.94 5.98
CA LEU A 76 -1.06 8.55 7.23
C LEU A 76 -0.18 7.59 8.05
N ALA A 77 0.46 6.61 7.40
CA ALA A 77 1.37 5.68 8.06
C ALA A 77 2.58 6.41 8.67
N LEU A 78 3.25 7.25 7.89
CA LEU A 78 4.49 7.89 8.29
C LEU A 78 4.26 9.04 9.28
N ILE A 79 3.45 10.01 8.91
CA ILE A 79 3.17 11.19 9.75
C ILE A 79 2.37 10.77 10.99
N GLY A 80 1.31 9.98 10.80
CA GLY A 80 0.49 9.50 11.89
C GLY A 80 1.24 8.59 12.85
N GLY A 81 2.05 7.67 12.32
CA GLY A 81 2.91 6.78 13.09
C GLY A 81 4.01 7.52 13.85
N ALA A 82 4.74 8.42 13.19
CA ALA A 82 5.78 9.23 13.81
C ALA A 82 5.22 10.09 14.97
N ARG A 83 4.16 10.84 14.72
CA ARG A 83 3.52 11.70 15.73
C ARG A 83 2.91 10.92 16.90
N ALA A 84 2.44 9.70 16.68
CA ALA A 84 1.89 8.86 17.76
C ALA A 84 2.99 8.32 18.69
N ASN A 85 4.20 8.11 18.17
CA ASN A 85 5.29 7.45 18.88
C ASN A 85 6.45 8.41 19.23
N HIS A 86 6.35 9.71 19.01
CA HIS A 86 7.40 10.72 19.18
C HIS A 86 8.04 10.75 20.58
N ARG A 87 7.35 10.23 21.61
CA ARG A 87 7.90 10.13 22.99
C ARG A 87 8.86 8.96 23.18
N ALA A 88 8.78 7.96 22.30
CA ALA A 88 9.67 6.79 22.34
C ALA A 88 10.97 7.03 21.57
N GLY A 89 11.02 8.03 20.70
CA GLY A 89 12.20 8.40 19.93
C GLY A 89 11.83 9.27 18.73
N LYS A 90 12.86 9.73 18.02
CA LYS A 90 12.74 10.58 16.82
C LYS A 90 13.57 10.05 15.65
N HIS A 91 13.77 8.76 15.54
CA HIS A 91 14.47 8.15 14.42
C HIS A 91 13.55 7.31 13.55
N LEU A 92 13.62 7.56 12.24
CA LEU A 92 12.88 6.86 11.19
C LEU A 92 13.88 6.22 10.23
N ILE A 93 13.52 5.08 9.67
CA ILE A 93 14.34 4.38 8.66
C ILE A 93 13.49 4.13 7.43
N THR A 94 14.05 4.37 6.24
CA THR A 94 13.44 4.02 4.96
C THR A 94 14.51 3.60 3.96
N SER A 95 14.12 3.14 2.76
CA SER A 95 15.10 2.85 1.71
C SER A 95 15.34 4.05 0.81
N SER A 96 16.51 4.06 0.13
CA SER A 96 16.86 5.13 -0.82
C SER A 96 16.06 5.07 -2.13
N ILE A 97 15.33 3.98 -2.38
CA ILE A 97 14.62 3.71 -3.63
C ILE A 97 13.10 3.77 -3.50
N GLU A 98 12.58 4.33 -2.41
CA GLU A 98 11.14 4.45 -2.20
C GLU A 98 10.47 5.37 -3.22
N HIS A 99 9.16 5.20 -3.36
CA HIS A 99 8.33 6.14 -4.12
C HIS A 99 8.38 7.55 -3.51
N PRO A 100 8.25 8.63 -4.32
CA PRO A 100 8.23 10.00 -3.80
C PRO A 100 7.23 10.26 -2.66
N ALA A 101 6.12 9.53 -2.59
CA ALA A 101 5.16 9.61 -1.49
C ALA A 101 5.79 9.26 -0.11
N ILE A 102 6.79 8.38 -0.10
CA ILE A 102 7.57 8.05 1.10
C ILE A 102 8.73 9.04 1.26
N LEU A 103 9.57 9.20 0.22
CA LEU A 103 10.80 10.02 0.33
C LEU A 103 10.49 11.48 0.70
N ASN A 104 9.49 12.08 0.05
CA ASN A 104 9.13 13.46 0.34
C ASN A 104 8.48 13.62 1.74
N THR A 105 7.70 12.61 2.17
CA THR A 105 7.13 12.60 3.53
C THR A 105 8.21 12.42 4.60
N MET A 106 9.20 11.56 4.35
CA MET A 106 10.35 11.41 5.26
C MET A 106 11.17 12.71 5.35
N ARG A 107 11.41 13.37 4.21
CA ARG A 107 12.08 14.68 4.19
C ARG A 107 11.28 15.72 4.96
N TYR A 108 9.97 15.80 4.77
CA TYR A 108 9.12 16.69 5.53
C TYR A 108 9.23 16.46 7.05
N LEU A 109 9.20 15.20 7.49
CA LEU A 109 9.36 14.86 8.91
C LEU A 109 10.75 15.23 9.44
N GLU A 110 11.79 15.15 8.61
CA GLU A 110 13.15 15.53 8.97
C GLU A 110 13.31 17.04 9.07
N GLU A 111 12.90 17.79 8.03
CA GLU A 111 13.10 19.23 7.92
C GLU A 111 12.15 20.05 8.81
N GLU A 112 10.88 19.63 8.92
CA GLU A 112 9.83 20.43 9.59
C GLU A 112 9.48 19.92 11.00
N GLU A 113 9.63 18.62 11.26
CA GLU A 113 9.24 18.03 12.57
C GLU A 113 10.43 17.55 13.41
N GLY A 114 11.65 17.69 12.89
CA GLY A 114 12.89 17.41 13.61
C GLY A 114 13.10 15.92 13.93
N TYR A 115 12.66 15.05 13.03
CA TYR A 115 13.02 13.64 13.06
C TYR A 115 14.39 13.45 12.38
N ARG A 116 15.13 12.42 12.78
CA ARG A 116 16.30 11.93 12.06
C ARG A 116 15.87 10.79 11.15
N VAL A 117 16.23 10.85 9.88
CA VAL A 117 15.90 9.80 8.90
C VAL A 117 17.17 9.11 8.41
N THR A 118 17.18 7.78 8.44
CA THR A 118 18.22 6.97 7.81
C THR A 118 17.68 6.34 6.53
N TYR A 119 18.35 6.62 5.41
CA TYR A 119 18.04 6.06 4.09
C TYR A 119 18.94 4.86 3.83
N LEU A 120 18.37 3.66 3.85
CA LEU A 120 19.11 2.42 3.64
C LEU A 120 19.62 2.33 2.19
N PRO A 121 20.88 1.96 2.00
CA PRO A 121 21.40 1.63 0.68
C PRO A 121 20.80 0.32 0.17
N VAL A 122 20.85 0.15 -1.15
CA VAL A 122 20.45 -1.07 -1.84
C VAL A 122 21.65 -1.74 -2.49
N ASP A 123 21.49 -3.01 -2.85
CA ASP A 123 22.46 -3.77 -3.66
C ASP A 123 22.29 -3.45 -5.15
N GLU A 124 23.10 -4.07 -5.99
CA GLU A 124 23.09 -3.94 -7.46
C GLU A 124 21.76 -4.40 -8.11
N TYR A 125 20.92 -5.11 -7.37
CA TYR A 125 19.59 -5.55 -7.80
C TYR A 125 18.46 -4.67 -7.26
N GLY A 126 18.81 -3.57 -6.57
CA GLY A 126 17.82 -2.69 -5.93
C GLY A 126 17.14 -3.29 -4.72
N ARG A 127 17.78 -4.19 -3.97
CA ARG A 127 17.28 -4.74 -2.71
C ARG A 127 17.96 -4.06 -1.53
N ILE A 128 17.18 -3.74 -0.49
CA ILE A 128 17.76 -3.18 0.74
C ILE A 128 18.81 -4.10 1.34
N ARG A 129 19.87 -3.52 1.84
CA ARG A 129 20.90 -4.25 2.58
C ARG A 129 20.46 -4.48 4.02
N LEU A 130 20.23 -5.75 4.36
CA LEU A 130 19.75 -6.14 5.70
C LEU A 130 20.82 -5.94 6.80
N ASP A 131 22.10 -5.95 6.45
CA ASP A 131 23.20 -5.56 7.35
C ASP A 131 23.11 -4.07 7.70
N ALA A 132 22.93 -3.20 6.70
CA ALA A 132 22.73 -1.77 6.91
C ALA A 132 21.47 -1.47 7.75
N LEU A 133 20.39 -2.23 7.56
CA LEU A 133 19.20 -2.11 8.42
C LEU A 133 19.53 -2.43 9.89
N LYS A 134 20.29 -3.50 10.15
CA LYS A 134 20.71 -3.86 11.52
C LYS A 134 21.56 -2.77 12.17
N GLU A 135 22.51 -2.20 11.41
CA GLU A 135 23.40 -1.13 11.87
C GLU A 135 22.66 0.20 12.11
N ALA A 136 21.61 0.48 11.32
CA ALA A 136 20.81 1.70 11.45
C ALA A 136 19.88 1.71 12.66
N LEU A 137 19.46 0.53 13.16
CA LEU A 137 18.56 0.44 14.30
C LEU A 137 19.22 0.98 15.58
N CYS A 138 18.51 1.81 16.33
CA CYS A 138 18.91 2.36 17.61
C CYS A 138 17.71 2.54 18.54
N ASP A 139 17.94 2.85 19.80
CA ASP A 139 16.89 2.98 20.84
C ASP A 139 15.86 4.07 20.50
N GLU A 140 16.24 5.07 19.70
CA GLU A 140 15.34 6.13 19.24
C GLU A 140 14.54 5.74 18.00
N THR A 141 14.77 4.57 17.39
CA THR A 141 14.03 4.13 16.19
C THR A 141 12.60 3.79 16.55
N ILE A 142 11.64 4.46 15.90
CA ILE A 142 10.20 4.27 16.15
C ILE A 142 9.44 3.74 14.95
N LEU A 143 9.98 3.89 13.73
CA LEU A 143 9.32 3.47 12.49
C LEU A 143 10.35 3.10 11.44
N VAL A 144 10.09 2.00 10.75
CA VAL A 144 10.80 1.55 9.54
C VAL A 144 9.78 1.40 8.43
N SER A 145 10.05 2.00 7.26
CA SER A 145 9.20 1.93 6.08
C SER A 145 9.99 1.40 4.88
N VAL A 146 9.49 0.32 4.26
CA VAL A 146 10.12 -0.29 3.08
C VAL A 146 9.04 -0.67 2.07
N MET A 147 9.22 -0.30 0.81
CA MET A 147 8.30 -0.73 -0.25
C MET A 147 8.39 -2.25 -0.48
N TYR A 148 7.30 -2.88 -0.89
CA TYR A 148 7.28 -4.32 -1.18
C TYR A 148 7.97 -4.63 -2.52
N VAL A 149 7.61 -3.88 -3.55
CA VAL A 149 8.16 -4.00 -4.92
C VAL A 149 8.46 -2.60 -5.43
N ASN A 150 9.66 -2.39 -5.95
CA ASN A 150 10.02 -1.11 -6.53
C ASN A 150 9.28 -0.89 -7.85
N ASN A 151 8.74 0.31 -8.04
CA ASN A 151 7.93 0.69 -9.19
C ASN A 151 8.73 0.88 -10.49
N GLU A 152 10.03 1.16 -10.41
CA GLU A 152 10.90 1.42 -11.56
C GLU A 152 11.58 0.12 -12.03
N VAL A 153 12.34 -0.53 -11.16
CA VAL A 153 13.16 -1.69 -11.53
C VAL A 153 12.52 -3.03 -11.19
N GLY A 154 11.39 -3.04 -10.47
CA GLY A 154 10.65 -4.26 -10.13
C GLY A 154 11.34 -5.17 -9.10
N SER A 155 12.35 -4.67 -8.38
CA SER A 155 12.99 -5.42 -7.29
C SER A 155 12.01 -5.71 -6.18
N VAL A 156 12.01 -6.96 -5.70
CA VAL A 156 11.17 -7.40 -4.58
C VAL A 156 12.00 -7.35 -3.31
N GLN A 157 11.53 -6.60 -2.32
CA GLN A 157 12.25 -6.40 -1.08
C GLN A 157 12.08 -7.58 -0.11
N PRO A 158 13.08 -7.90 0.71
CA PRO A 158 13.04 -8.99 1.69
C PRO A 158 12.23 -8.58 2.95
N ILE A 159 10.92 -8.36 2.77
CA ILE A 159 10.05 -7.76 3.80
C ILE A 159 9.96 -8.60 5.07
N ALA A 160 9.84 -9.93 4.94
CA ALA A 160 9.72 -10.81 6.10
C ALA A 160 11.02 -10.81 6.94
N GLU A 161 12.17 -10.84 6.29
CA GLU A 161 13.48 -10.81 6.91
C GLU A 161 13.74 -9.43 7.57
N ALA A 162 13.42 -8.34 6.85
CA ALA A 162 13.54 -6.98 7.38
C ALA A 162 12.65 -6.80 8.63
N SER A 163 11.39 -7.23 8.55
CA SER A 163 10.49 -7.20 9.69
C SER A 163 11.01 -8.01 10.87
N ALA A 164 11.52 -9.22 10.63
CA ALA A 164 12.08 -10.07 11.69
C ALA A 164 13.25 -9.38 12.40
N ILE A 165 14.15 -8.72 11.65
CA ILE A 165 15.25 -7.93 12.21
C ILE A 165 14.72 -6.80 13.09
N VAL A 166 13.79 -6.00 12.58
CA VAL A 166 13.20 -4.86 13.29
C VAL A 166 12.52 -5.32 14.60
N LYS A 167 11.69 -6.37 14.51
CA LYS A 167 10.92 -6.89 15.65
C LYS A 167 11.80 -7.61 16.68
N ALA A 168 12.91 -8.19 16.27
CA ALA A 168 13.90 -8.76 17.18
C ALA A 168 14.65 -7.68 17.95
N TYR A 169 14.94 -6.52 17.33
CA TYR A 169 15.56 -5.38 18.01
C TYR A 169 14.59 -4.75 19.02
N ASN A 170 13.40 -4.34 18.56
CA ASN A 170 12.34 -3.82 19.43
C ASN A 170 10.96 -4.05 18.77
N LYS A 171 10.12 -4.85 19.42
CA LYS A 171 8.76 -5.19 18.94
C LYS A 171 7.83 -3.98 18.79
N ASN A 172 8.13 -2.86 19.44
CA ASN A 172 7.32 -1.65 19.43
C ASN A 172 7.63 -0.73 18.24
N ILE A 173 8.75 -0.94 17.54
CA ILE A 173 9.04 -0.20 16.30
C ILE A 173 7.97 -0.54 15.27
N LEU A 174 7.31 0.47 14.71
CA LEU A 174 6.34 0.29 13.65
C LEU A 174 7.05 -0.16 12.36
N PHE A 175 6.51 -1.19 11.71
CA PHE A 175 6.98 -1.64 10.41
C PHE A 175 5.91 -1.39 9.36
N HIS A 176 6.15 -0.41 8.51
CA HIS A 176 5.28 -0.01 7.40
C HIS A 176 5.77 -0.60 6.08
N VAL A 177 4.85 -1.01 5.24
CA VAL A 177 5.13 -1.50 3.88
C VAL A 177 4.26 -0.76 2.86
N ASP A 178 4.90 -0.04 1.94
CA ASP A 178 4.22 0.39 0.71
C ASP A 178 4.06 -0.83 -0.21
N ALA A 179 2.84 -1.37 -0.26
CA ALA A 179 2.50 -2.52 -1.08
C ALA A 179 1.76 -2.14 -2.37
N VAL A 180 1.80 -0.89 -2.78
CA VAL A 180 1.10 -0.38 -3.98
C VAL A 180 1.46 -1.21 -5.21
N GLN A 181 2.72 -1.60 -5.38
CA GLN A 181 3.15 -2.47 -6.48
C GLN A 181 3.06 -3.97 -6.14
N GLY A 182 3.01 -4.33 -4.87
CA GLY A 182 2.98 -5.74 -4.42
C GLY A 182 1.58 -6.33 -4.36
N PHE A 183 0.58 -5.55 -3.90
CA PHE A 183 -0.80 -6.02 -3.77
C PHE A 183 -1.40 -6.36 -5.14
N GLY A 184 -2.10 -7.49 -5.23
CA GLY A 184 -2.62 -8.01 -6.50
C GLY A 184 -1.59 -8.77 -7.36
N LYS A 185 -0.34 -8.93 -6.90
CA LYS A 185 0.71 -9.73 -7.54
C LYS A 185 1.29 -10.76 -6.57
N TYR A 186 1.23 -10.48 -5.27
CA TYR A 186 1.70 -11.35 -4.20
C TYR A 186 0.61 -11.62 -3.18
N LYS A 187 0.64 -12.78 -2.53
CA LYS A 187 -0.15 -13.07 -1.35
C LYS A 187 0.54 -12.45 -0.14
N ILE A 188 -0.01 -11.35 0.36
CA ILE A 188 0.55 -10.60 1.49
C ILE A 188 -0.30 -10.87 2.72
N TYR A 189 0.33 -11.36 3.79
CA TYR A 189 -0.32 -11.63 5.07
C TYR A 189 0.35 -10.79 6.16
N PRO A 190 -0.10 -9.54 6.39
CA PRO A 190 0.61 -8.59 7.24
C PRO A 190 0.97 -9.15 8.62
N LYS A 191 0.02 -9.78 9.32
CA LYS A 191 0.26 -10.34 10.66
C LYS A 191 1.34 -11.45 10.65
N LYS A 192 1.36 -12.30 9.62
CA LYS A 192 2.37 -13.36 9.48
C LYS A 192 3.75 -12.78 9.14
N MET A 193 3.79 -11.68 8.41
CA MET A 193 5.01 -11.02 7.97
C MET A 193 5.51 -9.97 8.96
N GLY A 194 4.82 -9.76 10.11
CA GLY A 194 5.19 -8.78 11.10
C GLY A 194 5.02 -7.32 10.66
N ILE A 195 4.13 -7.07 9.69
CA ILE A 195 3.81 -5.74 9.16
C ILE A 195 2.76 -5.10 10.06
N ASP A 196 2.99 -3.88 10.52
CA ASP A 196 2.04 -3.11 11.32
C ASP A 196 1.14 -2.22 10.49
N MET A 197 1.64 -1.72 9.36
CA MET A 197 0.89 -0.88 8.44
C MET A 197 1.21 -1.27 6.99
N LEU A 198 0.19 -1.25 6.12
CA LEU A 198 0.34 -1.62 4.71
C LEU A 198 -0.48 -0.68 3.82
N SER A 199 0.18 0.01 2.89
CA SER A 199 -0.47 0.92 1.95
C SER A 199 -0.78 0.27 0.61
N VAL A 200 -1.99 0.55 0.07
CA VAL A 200 -2.45 0.02 -1.23
C VAL A 200 -3.18 1.10 -2.03
N SER A 201 -3.05 1.06 -3.36
CA SER A 201 -3.76 1.94 -4.29
C SER A 201 -4.60 1.17 -5.30
N GLY A 202 -5.85 1.59 -5.50
CA GLY A 202 -6.81 0.89 -6.37
C GLY A 202 -6.40 0.86 -7.84
N HIS A 203 -5.83 1.95 -8.35
CA HIS A 203 -5.48 2.04 -9.78
C HIS A 203 -4.30 1.15 -10.21
N LYS A 204 -3.63 0.48 -9.30
CA LYS A 204 -2.56 -0.49 -9.59
C LYS A 204 -3.08 -1.94 -9.70
N ILE A 205 -4.37 -2.14 -9.37
CA ILE A 205 -5.03 -3.45 -9.36
C ILE A 205 -6.31 -3.46 -10.19
N HIS A 206 -6.35 -2.70 -11.26
CA HIS A 206 -7.53 -2.55 -12.14
C HIS A 206 -8.78 -1.99 -11.46
N GLY A 207 -8.58 -1.29 -10.33
CA GLY A 207 -9.58 -0.51 -9.61
C GLY A 207 -9.64 0.95 -10.07
N PRO A 208 -10.53 1.75 -9.48
CA PRO A 208 -10.62 3.17 -9.76
C PRO A 208 -9.39 3.94 -9.30
N LYS A 209 -9.12 5.07 -9.95
CA LYS A 209 -8.24 6.13 -9.42
C LYS A 209 -8.94 6.86 -8.27
N GLY A 210 -8.20 7.53 -7.40
CA GLY A 210 -8.78 8.32 -6.30
C GLY A 210 -9.34 7.47 -5.15
N ILE A 211 -8.90 6.21 -5.05
CA ILE A 211 -9.21 5.29 -3.96
C ILE A 211 -8.01 4.41 -3.64
N GLY A 212 -7.79 4.18 -2.36
CA GLY A 212 -6.82 3.25 -1.80
C GLY A 212 -7.29 2.78 -0.44
N PHE A 213 -6.47 2.04 0.24
CA PHE A 213 -6.68 1.71 1.64
C PHE A 213 -5.35 1.51 2.37
N ILE A 214 -5.41 1.66 3.68
CA ILE A 214 -4.33 1.31 4.58
C ILE A 214 -4.82 0.23 5.56
N TYR A 215 -4.00 -0.80 5.76
CA TYR A 215 -4.09 -1.68 6.90
C TYR A 215 -3.29 -1.09 8.06
N ILE A 216 -3.90 -1.02 9.24
CA ILE A 216 -3.24 -0.63 10.48
C ILE A 216 -3.54 -1.71 11.52
N ASN A 217 -2.50 -2.39 12.00
CA ASN A 217 -2.62 -3.37 13.07
C ASN A 217 -3.28 -2.72 14.30
N GLU A 218 -4.22 -3.40 14.94
CA GLU A 218 -4.95 -2.87 16.10
C GLU A 218 -4.04 -2.45 17.27
N LYS A 219 -2.81 -2.97 17.34
CA LYS A 219 -1.81 -2.61 18.35
C LYS A 219 -0.91 -1.44 17.92
N ALA A 220 -0.92 -1.07 16.65
CA ALA A 220 -0.14 0.03 16.13
C ALA A 220 -0.75 1.37 16.56
N LYS A 221 0.08 2.24 17.10
CA LYS A 221 -0.35 3.59 17.47
C LYS A 221 -0.14 4.52 16.29
N VAL A 222 -1.24 5.02 15.74
CA VAL A 222 -1.25 5.97 14.61
C VAL A 222 -2.21 7.11 14.94
N LYS A 223 -1.82 8.35 14.68
CA LYS A 223 -2.70 9.52 14.80
C LYS A 223 -3.31 9.84 13.44
N PRO A 224 -4.57 10.27 13.38
CA PRO A 224 -5.16 10.77 12.14
C PRO A 224 -4.42 12.02 11.64
N ILE A 225 -4.43 12.20 10.32
CA ILE A 225 -3.87 13.39 9.66
C ILE A 225 -4.94 14.20 8.92
N ILE A 226 -6.14 13.63 8.75
CA ILE A 226 -7.31 14.30 8.16
C ILE A 226 -8.42 14.34 9.21
N PHE A 227 -8.82 15.55 9.59
CA PHE A 227 -9.79 15.79 10.65
C PHE A 227 -11.14 16.22 10.07
N GLY A 228 -12.24 15.91 10.76
CA GLY A 228 -13.59 16.28 10.33
C GLY A 228 -14.69 15.53 11.07
N GLY A 229 -15.64 14.96 10.33
CA GLY A 229 -16.90 14.37 10.86
C GLY A 229 -16.79 12.93 11.38
N GLU A 230 -15.65 12.51 11.89
CA GLU A 230 -15.47 11.23 12.61
C GLU A 230 -15.63 9.94 11.78
N GLN A 231 -15.69 10.03 10.44
CA GLN A 231 -15.80 8.85 9.61
C GLN A 231 -14.60 7.91 9.85
N GLN A 232 -14.81 6.64 9.55
CA GLN A 232 -13.82 5.58 9.75
C GLN A 232 -13.18 5.61 11.15
N LYS A 233 -14.01 5.79 12.19
CA LYS A 233 -13.59 5.82 13.60
C LYS A 233 -12.54 6.91 13.90
N ASN A 234 -12.71 8.08 13.35
CA ASN A 234 -11.80 9.23 13.46
C ASN A 234 -10.41 9.02 12.84
N MET A 235 -10.13 7.90 12.20
CA MET A 235 -8.83 7.67 11.57
C MET A 235 -8.71 8.44 10.24
N ARG A 236 -9.80 8.51 9.47
CA ARG A 236 -9.84 9.25 8.22
C ARG A 236 -11.22 9.89 8.04
N SER A 237 -11.32 11.16 8.36
CA SER A 237 -12.56 11.92 8.24
C SER A 237 -12.87 12.31 6.79
N GLY A 238 -14.14 12.64 6.52
CA GLY A 238 -14.68 12.99 5.21
C GLY A 238 -15.63 11.92 4.68
N THR A 239 -16.67 12.35 3.96
CA THR A 239 -17.64 11.43 3.35
C THR A 239 -16.93 10.35 2.56
N GLU A 240 -17.32 9.11 2.80
CA GLU A 240 -16.70 7.94 2.17
C GLU A 240 -16.99 7.92 0.65
N ASN A 241 -15.95 7.65 -0.13
CA ASN A 241 -16.07 7.46 -1.58
C ASN A 241 -16.68 6.08 -1.86
N VAL A 242 -17.96 5.89 -1.56
CA VAL A 242 -18.64 4.58 -1.68
C VAL A 242 -18.48 3.95 -3.07
N PRO A 243 -18.64 4.70 -4.18
CA PRO A 243 -18.38 4.13 -5.51
C PRO A 243 -16.96 3.61 -5.68
N GLY A 244 -15.96 4.38 -5.23
CA GLY A 244 -14.55 3.98 -5.26
C GLY A 244 -14.28 2.77 -4.37
N ILE A 245 -14.89 2.73 -3.18
CA ILE A 245 -14.77 1.63 -2.21
C ILE A 245 -15.35 0.32 -2.80
N ALA A 246 -16.55 0.37 -3.37
CA ALA A 246 -17.14 -0.77 -4.07
C ALA A 246 -16.24 -1.25 -5.22
N GLY A 247 -15.71 -0.29 -5.99
CA GLY A 247 -14.81 -0.55 -7.10
C GLY A 247 -13.49 -1.22 -6.69
N ILE A 248 -12.80 -0.73 -5.63
CA ILE A 248 -11.55 -1.35 -5.18
C ILE A 248 -11.79 -2.73 -4.55
N GLY A 249 -12.89 -2.92 -3.83
CA GLY A 249 -13.29 -4.22 -3.28
C GLY A 249 -13.50 -5.26 -4.39
N LEU A 250 -14.25 -4.90 -5.44
CA LEU A 250 -14.49 -5.78 -6.58
C LEU A 250 -13.21 -6.03 -7.39
N ALA A 251 -12.38 -5.02 -7.60
CA ALA A 251 -11.08 -5.18 -8.27
C ALA A 251 -10.17 -6.16 -7.52
N ALA A 252 -10.07 -6.02 -6.20
CA ALA A 252 -9.31 -6.93 -5.36
C ALA A 252 -9.86 -8.36 -5.42
N LYS A 253 -11.18 -8.54 -5.31
CA LYS A 253 -11.83 -9.85 -5.45
C LYS A 253 -11.48 -10.49 -6.79
N THR A 254 -11.62 -9.73 -7.88
CA THR A 254 -11.38 -10.20 -9.24
C THR A 254 -9.91 -10.60 -9.46
N ILE A 255 -8.95 -9.78 -8.99
CA ILE A 255 -7.52 -10.06 -9.24
C ILE A 255 -7.03 -11.23 -8.40
N TYR A 256 -7.53 -11.40 -7.17
CA TYR A 256 -7.14 -12.51 -6.29
C TYR A 256 -7.84 -13.84 -6.62
N THR A 257 -8.92 -13.81 -7.42
CA THR A 257 -9.43 -15.03 -8.05
C THR A 257 -8.40 -15.49 -9.08
N ASP A 258 -7.90 -16.70 -8.93
CA ASP A 258 -6.87 -17.31 -9.80
C ASP A 258 -5.57 -16.50 -9.89
N LEU A 259 -5.16 -15.85 -8.77
CA LEU A 259 -3.98 -14.99 -8.70
C LEU A 259 -2.72 -15.71 -9.20
N ASP A 260 -2.51 -16.98 -8.80
CA ASP A 260 -1.29 -17.72 -9.15
C ASP A 260 -1.19 -17.95 -10.66
N GLU A 261 -2.31 -18.24 -11.34
CA GLU A 261 -2.37 -18.39 -12.80
C GLU A 261 -2.09 -17.08 -13.52
N LYS A 262 -2.70 -15.98 -13.05
CA LYS A 262 -2.46 -14.64 -13.62
C LYS A 262 -1.01 -14.21 -13.47
N VAL A 263 -0.41 -14.46 -12.32
CA VAL A 263 1.00 -14.15 -12.07
C VAL A 263 1.91 -15.04 -12.92
N ALA A 264 1.61 -16.32 -13.07
CA ALA A 264 2.36 -17.23 -13.94
C ALA A 264 2.31 -16.76 -15.40
N HIS A 265 1.13 -16.35 -15.88
CA HIS A 265 0.98 -15.79 -17.24
C HIS A 265 1.81 -14.50 -17.43
N MET A 266 1.74 -13.56 -16.50
CA MET A 266 2.56 -12.33 -16.57
C MET A 266 4.07 -12.64 -16.59
N ARG A 267 4.52 -13.60 -15.80
CA ARG A 267 5.93 -14.04 -15.78
C ARG A 267 6.35 -14.66 -17.12
N ALA A 268 5.50 -15.50 -17.72
CA ALA A 268 5.76 -16.12 -19.01
C ALA A 268 5.87 -15.06 -20.12
N LEU A 269 4.97 -14.06 -20.16
CA LEU A 269 5.03 -12.96 -21.10
C LEU A 269 6.29 -12.10 -20.91
N LYS A 270 6.64 -11.78 -19.67
CA LYS A 270 7.88 -11.06 -19.34
C LYS A 270 9.12 -11.82 -19.84
N GLN A 271 9.19 -13.12 -19.58
CA GLN A 271 10.31 -13.94 -20.02
C GLN A 271 10.42 -13.99 -21.55
N HIS A 272 9.29 -14.21 -22.22
CA HIS A 272 9.24 -14.19 -23.69
C HIS A 272 9.71 -12.84 -24.27
N PHE A 273 9.27 -11.74 -23.68
CA PHE A 273 9.71 -10.39 -24.08
C PHE A 273 11.23 -10.22 -23.90
N ILE A 274 11.79 -10.59 -22.73
CA ILE A 274 13.22 -10.50 -22.45
C ILE A 274 14.02 -11.31 -23.49
N GLU A 275 13.63 -12.56 -23.74
CA GLU A 275 14.29 -13.43 -24.71
C GLU A 275 14.24 -12.88 -26.15
N GLY A 276 13.12 -12.22 -26.50
CA GLY A 276 12.97 -11.54 -27.79
C GLY A 276 13.90 -10.34 -27.93
N VAL A 277 13.91 -9.46 -26.93
CA VAL A 277 14.71 -8.23 -26.94
C VAL A 277 16.21 -8.52 -26.91
N GLN A 278 16.66 -9.54 -26.17
CA GLN A 278 18.06 -9.94 -26.11
C GLN A 278 18.65 -10.43 -27.43
N LYS A 279 17.79 -10.75 -28.43
CA LYS A 279 18.23 -11.10 -29.80
C LYS A 279 18.54 -9.88 -30.66
N ILE A 280 18.24 -8.68 -30.21
CA ILE A 280 18.52 -7.44 -30.93
C ILE A 280 19.91 -6.98 -30.51
N ASP A 281 20.81 -6.81 -31.51
CA ASP A 281 22.19 -6.36 -31.27
C ASP A 281 22.21 -5.02 -30.48
N GLN A 282 23.12 -4.93 -29.54
CA GLN A 282 23.37 -3.75 -28.70
C GLN A 282 22.24 -3.38 -27.71
N ILE A 283 21.20 -4.20 -27.53
CA ILE A 283 20.23 -4.03 -26.46
C ILE A 283 20.69 -4.80 -25.22
N GLY A 284 20.86 -4.06 -24.13
CA GLY A 284 21.17 -4.56 -22.79
C GLY A 284 20.16 -4.08 -21.74
N ARG A 285 20.43 -4.38 -20.49
CA ARG A 285 19.68 -3.78 -19.39
C ARG A 285 20.01 -2.28 -19.32
N ALA A 286 18.98 -1.45 -19.17
CA ALA A 286 19.18 -0.06 -18.80
C ALA A 286 19.89 -0.01 -17.43
N HIS A 287 20.98 0.74 -17.37
CA HIS A 287 21.57 1.13 -16.09
C HIS A 287 20.79 2.35 -15.60
N VAL A 288 20.09 2.20 -14.50
CA VAL A 288 19.38 3.28 -13.82
C VAL A 288 20.28 3.84 -12.73
#